data_3bcaabb551051bcadf243ca4e6fcd2bc
#
_entry.id   3bcaabb551051bcadf243ca4e6fcd2bc
#
_cell.length_a   1.000
_cell.length_b   1.000
_cell.length_c   1.000
_cell.angle_alpha   90.00
_cell.angle_beta   90.00
_cell.angle_gamma   90.00
#
_symmetry.space_group_name_H-M   'P 1'
#
loop_
_entity.id
_entity.type
_entity.pdbx_description
1 polymer ?
#
loop_
_entity_poly.entity_id
_entity_poly.type
_entity_poly.pdbx_seq_one_letter_code
_entity_poly.pdbx_strand_id
1 'polypeptide(L)'
;MFELIVKLPYGIKNLIFSLYGLNISFRRNRGQHEYFAEFKSFDMLSEKAKTTWINNRLKYILNYSRNNVKHYRDFWDNRPDIDHLRLANWPILNKEDIRGNERDFISDQHHKSSLIKVNTSGTSGTPMVFYFDHRSYARWFSIYYYNLLIKNGINLKKDRWVNIGGRIICDPDQEKPPFWIHNFAMNQIYMSSYHLSEENIKYYIEKMVEGRITYIVGYPSSINELATWILRNEQ
;
A
#
# COMPACT_ATOMS: atom_id res chain seq x y z
N MET A 1 13.70 15.60 3.82
CA MET A 1 12.97 16.06 2.61
C MET A 1 11.55 16.52 2.92
N PHE A 2 10.72 15.73 3.66
CA PHE A 2 9.34 16.12 3.99
C PHE A 2 9.27 17.36 4.91
N GLU A 3 10.15 17.52 5.88
CA GLU A 3 10.19 18.70 6.77
C GLU A 3 10.36 20.03 6.03
N LEU A 4 11.10 20.04 4.92
CA LEU A 4 11.24 21.23 4.07
C LEU A 4 9.97 21.51 3.28
N ILE A 5 9.24 20.48 2.85
CA ILE A 5 8.00 20.61 2.07
C ILE A 5 6.87 21.21 2.93
N VAL A 6 6.85 20.89 4.22
CA VAL A 6 5.83 21.40 5.16
C VAL A 6 5.78 22.92 5.21
N LYS A 7 6.92 23.59 5.10
CA LYS A 7 7.05 25.06 5.15
C LYS A 7 6.77 25.77 3.82
N LEU A 8 6.57 25.03 2.73
CA LEU A 8 6.30 25.62 1.42
C LEU A 8 4.88 26.20 1.33
N PRO A 9 4.65 27.19 0.46
CA PRO A 9 3.32 27.66 0.14
C PRO A 9 2.39 26.54 -0.33
N TYR A 10 1.12 26.62 0.03
CA TYR A 10 0.11 25.59 -0.22
C TYR A 10 0.06 25.11 -1.67
N GLY A 11 0.06 26.04 -2.64
CA GLY A 11 0.04 25.68 -4.06
C GLY A 11 1.27 24.86 -4.50
N ILE A 12 2.45 25.20 -3.97
CA ILE A 12 3.70 24.48 -4.26
C ILE A 12 3.64 23.06 -3.65
N LYS A 13 3.13 22.92 -2.43
CA LYS A 13 2.90 21.60 -1.81
C LYS A 13 2.02 20.72 -2.69
N ASN A 14 0.89 21.24 -3.16
CA ASN A 14 -0.04 20.52 -4.03
C ASN A 14 0.63 20.07 -5.34
N LEU A 15 1.45 20.92 -5.95
CA LEU A 15 2.20 20.58 -7.16
C LEU A 15 3.19 19.43 -6.92
N ILE A 16 4.01 19.53 -5.86
CA ILE A 16 4.99 18.49 -5.51
C ILE A 16 4.30 17.18 -5.23
N PHE A 17 3.20 17.18 -4.46
CA PHE A 17 2.44 15.97 -4.15
C PHE A 17 1.75 15.38 -5.38
N SER A 18 1.32 16.19 -6.32
CA SER A 18 0.75 15.73 -7.59
C SER A 18 1.80 15.07 -8.48
N LEU A 19 3.00 15.65 -8.59
CA LEU A 19 4.11 15.05 -9.32
C LEU A 19 4.55 13.72 -8.68
N TYR A 20 4.63 13.68 -7.36
CA TYR A 20 4.88 12.43 -6.63
C TYR A 20 3.77 11.41 -6.87
N GLY A 21 2.51 11.85 -6.89
CA GLY A 21 1.35 11.03 -7.19
C GLY A 21 1.37 10.43 -8.59
N LEU A 22 1.83 11.17 -9.60
CA LEU A 22 2.04 10.65 -10.96
C LEU A 22 3.03 9.46 -10.96
N ASN A 23 4.15 9.62 -10.28
CA ASN A 23 5.16 8.55 -10.19
C ASN A 23 4.59 7.30 -9.49
N ILE A 24 3.86 7.49 -8.38
CA ILE A 24 3.20 6.39 -7.67
C ILE A 24 2.15 5.73 -8.56
N SER A 25 1.30 6.51 -9.20
CA SER A 25 0.24 6.00 -10.08
C SER A 25 0.83 5.17 -11.23
N PHE A 26 1.89 5.67 -11.86
CA PHE A 26 2.59 4.92 -12.90
C PHE A 26 3.11 3.55 -12.42
N ARG A 27 3.72 3.51 -11.23
CA ARG A 27 4.24 2.26 -10.66
C ARG A 27 3.14 1.28 -10.26
N ARG A 28 2.02 1.78 -9.71
CA ARG A 28 0.92 0.95 -9.20
C ARG A 28 0.00 0.45 -10.30
N ASN A 29 -0.17 1.21 -11.37
CA ASN A 29 -1.13 0.91 -12.42
C ASN A 29 -0.53 0.12 -13.59
N ARG A 30 0.77 -0.20 -13.54
CA ARG A 30 1.44 -0.96 -14.59
C ARG A 30 0.86 -2.36 -14.70
N GLY A 31 0.22 -2.68 -15.84
CA GLY A 31 -0.46 -3.97 -16.06
C GLY A 31 -1.76 -4.17 -15.26
N GLN A 32 -2.31 -3.12 -14.68
CA GLN A 32 -3.49 -3.19 -13.81
C GLN A 32 -4.70 -3.83 -14.51
N HIS A 33 -4.88 -3.56 -15.80
CA HIS A 33 -5.99 -4.13 -16.58
C HIS A 33 -5.90 -5.66 -16.66
N GLU A 34 -4.70 -6.20 -16.88
CA GLU A 34 -4.46 -7.64 -16.93
C GLU A 34 -4.75 -8.29 -15.57
N TYR A 35 -4.30 -7.65 -14.48
CA TYR A 35 -4.54 -8.14 -13.13
C TYR A 35 -6.02 -8.12 -12.75
N PHE A 36 -6.75 -7.08 -13.13
CA PHE A 36 -8.20 -7.03 -12.89
C PHE A 36 -8.95 -8.12 -13.65
N ALA A 37 -8.56 -8.40 -14.90
CA ALA A 37 -9.12 -9.49 -15.67
C ALA A 37 -8.82 -10.86 -15.02
N GLU A 38 -7.59 -11.07 -14.55
CA GLU A 38 -7.20 -12.27 -13.81
C GLU A 38 -8.03 -12.45 -12.53
N PHE A 39 -8.17 -11.39 -11.72
CA PHE A 39 -8.92 -11.47 -10.45
C PHE A 39 -10.42 -11.69 -10.69
N LYS A 40 -10.97 -11.05 -11.71
CA LYS A 40 -12.36 -11.28 -12.12
C LYS A 40 -12.58 -12.73 -12.57
N SER A 41 -11.66 -13.27 -13.35
CA SER A 41 -11.71 -14.67 -13.77
C SER A 41 -11.59 -15.62 -12.59
N PHE A 42 -10.71 -15.33 -11.64
CA PHE A 42 -10.59 -16.11 -10.40
C PHE A 42 -11.88 -16.12 -9.58
N ASP A 43 -12.54 -14.98 -9.44
CA ASP A 43 -13.81 -14.88 -8.69
C ASP A 43 -14.91 -15.77 -9.28
N MET A 44 -14.89 -15.99 -10.60
CA MET A 44 -15.86 -16.82 -11.31
C MET A 44 -15.58 -18.33 -11.23
N LEU A 45 -14.44 -18.73 -10.67
CA LEU A 45 -14.09 -20.13 -10.52
C LEU A 45 -14.96 -20.81 -9.44
N SER A 46 -15.21 -22.11 -9.63
CA SER A 46 -15.74 -22.96 -8.53
C SER A 46 -14.73 -23.07 -7.38
N GLU A 47 -15.18 -23.37 -6.18
CA GLU A 47 -14.29 -23.51 -5.00
C GLU A 47 -13.19 -24.56 -5.21
N LYS A 48 -13.50 -25.66 -5.89
CA LYS A 48 -12.51 -26.67 -6.26
C LYS A 48 -11.45 -26.11 -7.21
N ALA A 49 -11.87 -25.34 -8.20
CA ALA A 49 -10.95 -24.71 -9.16
C ALA A 49 -10.09 -23.61 -8.51
N LYS A 50 -10.65 -22.82 -7.58
CA LYS A 50 -9.91 -21.84 -6.77
C LYS A 50 -8.83 -22.53 -5.94
N THR A 51 -9.20 -23.61 -5.24
CA THR A 51 -8.24 -24.40 -4.45
C THR A 51 -7.11 -24.95 -5.31
N THR A 52 -7.43 -25.48 -6.48
CA THR A 52 -6.43 -25.97 -7.43
C THR A 52 -5.51 -24.83 -7.91
N TRP A 53 -6.08 -23.69 -8.25
CA TRP A 53 -5.31 -22.51 -8.67
C TRP A 53 -4.36 -22.03 -7.57
N ILE A 54 -4.84 -21.92 -6.34
CA ILE A 54 -4.04 -21.51 -5.16
C ILE A 54 -2.89 -22.49 -4.95
N ASN A 55 -3.16 -23.79 -4.96
CA ASN A 55 -2.13 -24.81 -4.76
C ASN A 55 -1.06 -24.79 -5.87
N ASN A 56 -1.46 -24.61 -7.11
CA ASN A 56 -0.53 -24.50 -8.21
C ASN A 56 0.34 -23.24 -8.08
N ARG A 57 -0.26 -22.12 -7.67
CA ARG A 57 0.47 -20.88 -7.43
C ARG A 57 1.44 -21.00 -6.27
N LEU A 58 1.03 -21.65 -5.19
CA LEU A 58 1.89 -21.94 -4.04
C LEU A 58 3.10 -22.78 -4.47
N LYS A 59 2.87 -23.90 -5.14
CA LYS A 59 3.96 -24.75 -5.64
C LYS A 59 4.94 -23.99 -6.54
N TYR A 60 4.40 -23.12 -7.42
CA TYR A 60 5.23 -22.27 -8.25
C TYR A 60 6.13 -21.36 -7.42
N ILE A 61 5.58 -20.68 -6.39
CA ILE A 61 6.34 -19.76 -5.55
C ILE A 61 7.41 -20.50 -4.75
N LEU A 62 7.08 -21.68 -4.18
CA LEU A 62 8.03 -22.48 -3.42
C LEU A 62 9.20 -22.94 -4.29
N ASN A 63 8.91 -23.48 -5.49
CA ASN A 63 9.95 -23.84 -6.47
C ASN A 63 10.79 -22.64 -6.90
N TYR A 64 10.14 -21.54 -7.23
CA TYR A 64 10.83 -20.32 -7.65
C TYR A 64 11.79 -19.84 -6.56
N SER A 65 11.30 -19.76 -5.32
CA SER A 65 12.10 -19.28 -4.18
C SER A 65 13.29 -20.20 -3.90
N ARG A 66 13.10 -21.52 -3.89
CA ARG A 66 14.19 -22.48 -3.71
C ARG A 66 15.28 -22.29 -4.78
N ASN A 67 14.88 -22.12 -6.03
CA ASN A 67 15.85 -22.12 -7.13
C ASN A 67 16.55 -20.77 -7.35
N ASN A 68 15.88 -19.66 -6.98
CA ASN A 68 16.34 -18.33 -7.37
C ASN A 68 16.64 -17.39 -6.19
N VAL A 69 16.41 -17.80 -4.95
CA VAL A 69 16.69 -16.97 -3.78
C VAL A 69 17.73 -17.64 -2.91
N LYS A 70 18.89 -17.01 -2.77
CA LYS A 70 20.08 -17.59 -2.12
C LYS A 70 19.77 -18.15 -0.73
N HIS A 71 19.08 -17.39 0.14
CA HIS A 71 18.71 -17.83 1.49
C HIS A 71 17.96 -19.16 1.49
N TYR A 72 16.98 -19.33 0.60
CA TYR A 72 16.20 -20.56 0.52
C TYR A 72 16.94 -21.67 -0.19
N ARG A 73 17.77 -21.38 -1.19
CA ARG A 73 18.63 -22.37 -1.84
C ARG A 73 19.58 -23.00 -0.82
N ASP A 74 20.33 -22.17 -0.07
CA ASP A 74 21.27 -22.62 0.95
C ASP A 74 20.56 -23.46 2.05
N PHE A 75 19.34 -23.08 2.42
CA PHE A 75 18.52 -23.84 3.36
C PHE A 75 18.17 -25.23 2.83
N TRP A 76 17.77 -25.35 1.57
CA TRP A 76 17.30 -26.58 0.96
C TRP A 76 18.42 -27.50 0.46
N ASP A 77 19.57 -26.99 0.08
CA ASP A 77 20.71 -27.77 -0.37
C ASP A 77 21.22 -28.72 0.73
N ASN A 78 21.00 -28.35 2.00
CA ASN A 78 21.31 -29.19 3.15
C ASN A 78 20.18 -30.14 3.56
N ARG A 79 19.08 -30.23 2.79
CA ARG A 79 17.86 -31.00 3.12
C ARG A 79 17.24 -31.66 1.89
N PRO A 80 18.01 -32.48 1.13
CA PRO A 80 17.55 -33.03 -0.16
C PRO A 80 16.35 -33.95 -0.02
N ASP A 81 16.20 -34.63 1.13
CA ASP A 81 15.15 -35.64 1.37
C ASP A 81 13.83 -35.03 1.84
N ILE A 82 13.76 -33.72 2.09
CA ILE A 82 12.56 -33.06 2.56
C ILE A 82 11.81 -32.43 1.39
N ASP A 83 10.51 -32.68 1.31
CA ASP A 83 9.65 -32.12 0.27
C ASP A 83 9.51 -30.59 0.42
N HIS A 84 10.19 -29.83 -0.44
CA HIS A 84 10.15 -28.37 -0.47
C HIS A 84 8.83 -27.80 -1.04
N LEU A 85 7.97 -28.63 -1.62
CA LEU A 85 6.65 -28.18 -2.09
C LEU A 85 5.59 -28.13 -0.97
N ARG A 86 5.94 -28.51 0.23
CA ARG A 86 5.11 -28.38 1.43
C ARG A 86 5.55 -27.15 2.23
N LEU A 87 4.70 -26.13 2.29
CA LEU A 87 4.98 -24.90 3.01
C LEU A 87 5.36 -25.14 4.49
N ALA A 88 4.77 -26.16 5.13
CA ALA A 88 5.08 -26.52 6.51
C ALA A 88 6.54 -26.93 6.76
N ASN A 89 7.29 -27.27 5.71
CA ASN A 89 8.70 -27.64 5.79
C ASN A 89 9.63 -26.44 5.62
N TRP A 90 9.09 -25.25 5.32
CA TRP A 90 9.88 -24.03 5.12
C TRP A 90 10.27 -23.40 6.47
N PRO A 91 11.42 -22.70 6.53
CA PRO A 91 11.86 -22.05 7.75
C PRO A 91 10.91 -20.93 8.16
N ILE A 92 10.69 -20.82 9.47
CA ILE A 92 10.07 -19.63 10.04
C ILE A 92 11.14 -18.54 10.11
N LEU A 93 10.87 -17.39 9.50
CA LEU A 93 11.79 -16.25 9.48
C LEU A 93 11.47 -15.28 10.61
N ASN A 94 12.50 -14.85 11.31
CA ASN A 94 12.45 -13.71 12.21
C ASN A 94 12.98 -12.45 11.50
N LYS A 95 12.73 -11.29 12.07
CA LYS A 95 13.23 -10.02 11.51
C LYS A 95 14.76 -9.98 11.43
N GLU A 96 15.42 -10.61 12.39
CA GLU A 96 16.86 -10.71 12.52
C GLU A 96 17.49 -11.52 11.39
N ASP A 97 16.80 -12.53 10.89
CA ASP A 97 17.28 -13.35 9.75
C ASP A 97 17.39 -12.53 8.47
N ILE A 98 16.56 -11.50 8.33
CA ILE A 98 16.51 -10.64 7.14
C ILE A 98 17.44 -9.44 7.29
N ARG A 99 17.52 -8.86 8.50
CA ARG A 99 18.33 -7.66 8.75
C ARG A 99 19.82 -7.93 8.52
N GLY A 100 20.42 -7.08 7.71
CA GLY A 100 21.83 -7.23 7.30
C GLY A 100 22.05 -8.26 6.18
N ASN A 101 21.05 -9.12 5.91
CA ASN A 101 21.10 -10.17 4.90
C ASN A 101 20.08 -9.93 3.75
N GLU A 102 19.59 -8.70 3.59
CA GLU A 102 18.52 -8.39 2.63
C GLU A 102 18.84 -8.81 1.18
N ARG A 103 20.12 -8.91 0.84
CA ARG A 103 20.59 -9.36 -0.48
C ARG A 103 20.28 -10.83 -0.71
N ASP A 104 20.39 -11.66 0.30
CA ASP A 104 20.18 -13.11 0.20
C ASP A 104 18.69 -13.47 0.00
N PHE A 105 17.79 -12.50 0.25
CA PHE A 105 16.36 -12.60 0.00
C PHE A 105 15.92 -12.00 -1.35
N ILE A 106 16.85 -11.50 -2.16
CA ILE A 106 16.57 -11.04 -3.53
C ILE A 106 16.79 -12.21 -4.49
N SER A 107 15.81 -12.44 -5.38
CA SER A 107 15.95 -13.43 -6.44
C SER A 107 17.10 -13.09 -7.39
N ASP A 108 17.89 -14.07 -7.76
CA ASP A 108 19.00 -13.97 -8.73
C ASP A 108 18.52 -13.50 -10.13
N GLN A 109 17.21 -13.61 -10.40
CA GLN A 109 16.60 -13.14 -11.65
C GLN A 109 16.48 -11.61 -11.72
N HIS A 110 16.78 -10.89 -10.62
CA HIS A 110 16.63 -9.46 -10.55
C HIS A 110 17.91 -8.77 -10.09
N HIS A 111 18.26 -7.70 -10.76
CA HIS A 111 19.31 -6.81 -10.29
C HIS A 111 18.75 -5.85 -9.23
N LYS A 112 19.43 -5.68 -8.09
CA LYS A 112 18.94 -4.86 -6.96
C LYS A 112 18.56 -3.43 -7.36
N SER A 113 19.30 -2.83 -8.32
CA SER A 113 19.02 -1.47 -8.81
C SER A 113 17.72 -1.35 -9.61
N SER A 114 17.17 -2.46 -10.12
CA SER A 114 15.90 -2.48 -10.84
C SER A 114 14.70 -2.70 -9.94
N LEU A 115 14.90 -2.86 -8.62
CA LEU A 115 13.86 -3.16 -7.67
C LEU A 115 13.36 -1.90 -6.94
N ILE A 116 12.10 -1.94 -6.53
CA ILE A 116 11.48 -0.93 -5.68
C ILE A 116 11.81 -1.25 -4.22
N LYS A 117 12.56 -0.36 -3.57
CA LYS A 117 12.84 -0.45 -2.14
C LYS A 117 11.64 0.02 -1.33
N VAL A 118 11.21 -0.77 -0.37
CA VAL A 118 10.12 -0.47 0.58
C VAL A 118 10.61 -0.71 2.00
N ASN A 119 10.25 0.18 2.91
CA ASN A 119 10.60 0.06 4.33
C ASN A 119 9.32 -0.14 5.16
N THR A 120 9.42 -0.93 6.24
CA THR A 120 8.39 -0.93 7.28
C THR A 120 8.48 0.34 8.12
N SER A 121 7.40 0.70 8.83
CA SER A 121 7.34 1.89 9.69
C SER A 121 8.27 1.81 10.92
N GLY A 122 8.67 0.60 11.33
CA GLY A 122 9.62 0.42 12.44
C GLY A 122 9.08 0.81 13.81
N THR A 123 7.78 0.72 14.06
CA THR A 123 7.14 1.06 15.35
C THR A 123 7.70 0.32 16.56
N SER A 124 8.33 -0.84 16.35
CA SER A 124 8.96 -1.67 17.38
C SER A 124 10.49 -1.74 17.28
N GLY A 125 11.12 -0.76 16.62
CA GLY A 125 12.57 -0.73 16.43
C GLY A 125 13.00 -0.35 15.02
N THR A 126 14.18 -0.84 14.58
CA THR A 126 14.74 -0.52 13.27
C THR A 126 13.85 -0.99 12.12
N PRO A 127 13.52 -0.14 11.14
CA PRO A 127 12.72 -0.52 9.98
C PRO A 127 13.37 -1.66 9.19
N MET A 128 12.55 -2.60 8.71
CA MET A 128 13.00 -3.62 7.75
C MET A 128 12.93 -3.08 6.32
N VAL A 129 13.85 -3.54 5.48
CA VAL A 129 13.93 -3.20 4.06
C VAL A 129 13.47 -4.41 3.24
N PHE A 130 12.55 -4.17 2.32
CA PHE A 130 12.09 -5.14 1.33
C PHE A 130 12.30 -4.62 -0.09
N TYR A 131 12.36 -5.54 -1.04
CA TYR A 131 12.50 -5.23 -2.43
C TYR A 131 11.39 -5.91 -3.23
N PHE A 132 10.71 -5.13 -4.08
CA PHE A 132 9.71 -5.63 -5.01
C PHE A 132 10.18 -5.41 -6.45
N ASP A 133 9.96 -6.37 -7.32
CA ASP A 133 9.97 -6.07 -8.74
C ASP A 133 8.73 -5.24 -9.12
N HIS A 134 8.79 -4.54 -10.23
CA HIS A 134 7.73 -3.63 -10.65
C HIS A 134 6.38 -4.32 -10.89
N ARG A 135 6.39 -5.56 -11.39
CA ARG A 135 5.15 -6.31 -11.65
C ARG A 135 4.49 -6.78 -10.36
N SER A 136 5.26 -7.35 -9.45
CA SER A 136 4.76 -7.77 -8.13
C SER A 136 4.22 -6.60 -7.33
N TYR A 137 4.89 -5.44 -7.38
CA TYR A 137 4.42 -4.22 -6.72
C TYR A 137 3.08 -3.74 -7.30
N ALA A 138 2.97 -3.66 -8.63
CA ALA A 138 1.74 -3.25 -9.30
C ALA A 138 0.59 -4.25 -9.05
N ARG A 139 0.90 -5.57 -9.08
CA ARG A 139 -0.09 -6.62 -8.79
C ARG A 139 -0.61 -6.54 -7.36
N TRP A 140 0.26 -6.26 -6.38
CA TRP A 140 -0.15 -6.11 -4.98
C TRP A 140 -1.13 -4.94 -4.80
N PHE A 141 -0.88 -3.79 -5.43
CA PHE A 141 -1.85 -2.70 -5.42
C PHE A 141 -3.12 -3.02 -6.21
N SER A 142 -3.01 -3.76 -7.31
CA SER A 142 -4.17 -4.14 -8.12
C SER A 142 -5.12 -5.05 -7.37
N ILE A 143 -4.65 -6.00 -6.55
CA ILE A 143 -5.53 -6.85 -5.73
C ILE A 143 -6.26 -6.04 -4.66
N TYR A 144 -5.57 -5.06 -4.04
CA TYR A 144 -6.18 -4.11 -3.12
C TYR A 144 -7.28 -3.30 -3.80
N TYR A 145 -6.99 -2.67 -4.94
CA TYR A 145 -7.95 -1.87 -5.68
C TYR A 145 -9.14 -2.69 -6.16
N TYR A 146 -8.89 -3.90 -6.66
CA TYR A 146 -9.95 -4.79 -7.14
C TYR A 146 -10.92 -5.18 -6.02
N ASN A 147 -10.40 -5.70 -4.91
CA ASN A 147 -11.24 -6.24 -3.85
C ASN A 147 -11.93 -5.15 -3.01
N LEU A 148 -11.26 -4.04 -2.71
CA LEU A 148 -11.79 -3.02 -1.82
C LEU A 148 -12.50 -1.88 -2.55
N LEU A 149 -12.11 -1.57 -3.78
CA LEU A 149 -12.66 -0.43 -4.49
C LEU A 149 -13.56 -0.86 -5.65
N ILE A 150 -13.03 -1.60 -6.64
CA ILE A 150 -13.79 -1.95 -7.85
C ILE A 150 -15.02 -2.79 -7.52
N LYS A 151 -14.90 -3.81 -6.66
CA LYS A 151 -16.05 -4.64 -6.23
C LYS A 151 -17.12 -3.84 -5.49
N ASN A 152 -16.78 -2.71 -4.91
CA ASN A 152 -17.71 -1.80 -4.24
C ASN A 152 -18.17 -0.63 -5.14
N GLY A 153 -17.98 -0.73 -6.45
CA GLY A 153 -18.49 0.23 -7.43
C GLY A 153 -17.65 1.49 -7.60
N ILE A 154 -16.46 1.58 -6.97
CA ILE A 154 -15.60 2.74 -7.07
C ILE A 154 -14.91 2.80 -8.44
N ASN A 155 -14.98 3.96 -9.06
CA ASN A 155 -14.29 4.27 -10.32
C ASN A 155 -12.96 4.98 -10.04
N LEU A 156 -11.84 4.25 -10.10
CA LEU A 156 -10.50 4.75 -9.78
C LEU A 156 -10.05 5.98 -10.60
N LYS A 157 -10.66 6.22 -11.77
CA LYS A 157 -10.31 7.34 -12.65
C LYS A 157 -11.16 8.59 -12.40
N LYS A 158 -12.38 8.42 -11.90
CA LYS A 158 -13.37 9.51 -11.78
C LYS A 158 -13.61 9.91 -10.33
N ASP A 159 -13.63 8.93 -9.43
CA ASP A 159 -14.02 9.17 -8.06
C ASP A 159 -12.93 9.88 -7.29
N ARG A 160 -13.36 10.85 -6.49
CA ARG A 160 -12.49 11.61 -5.61
C ARG A 160 -12.45 10.97 -4.24
N TRP A 161 -11.30 10.99 -3.63
CA TRP A 161 -11.14 10.32 -2.36
C TRP A 161 -10.23 11.09 -1.38
N VAL A 162 -10.43 10.78 -0.13
CA VAL A 162 -9.60 11.31 0.96
C VAL A 162 -8.72 10.20 1.53
N ASN A 163 -7.48 10.54 1.80
CA ASN A 163 -6.62 9.74 2.68
C ASN A 163 -6.40 10.52 3.98
N ILE A 164 -6.78 9.94 5.12
CA ILE A 164 -6.45 10.49 6.45
C ILE A 164 -5.34 9.64 7.04
N GLY A 165 -4.14 10.18 7.04
CA GLY A 165 -2.95 9.40 7.41
C GLY A 165 -1.92 10.17 8.22
N GLY A 166 -0.97 9.42 8.78
CA GLY A 166 0.09 9.93 9.66
C GLY A 166 1.29 10.57 8.95
N ARG A 167 1.15 10.98 7.68
CA ARG A 167 2.20 11.73 7.02
C ARG A 167 2.14 13.19 7.41
N ILE A 168 3.25 13.75 7.85
CA ILE A 168 3.36 15.19 8.15
C ILE A 168 3.33 15.96 6.82
N ILE A 169 2.24 16.68 6.59
CA ILE A 169 1.95 17.44 5.36
C ILE A 169 1.78 18.94 5.60
N CYS A 170 1.57 19.33 6.84
CA CYS A 170 1.50 20.71 7.32
C CYS A 170 2.29 20.83 8.62
N ASP A 171 2.54 22.05 9.04
CA ASP A 171 3.27 22.33 10.27
C ASP A 171 2.52 21.67 11.45
N PRO A 172 3.18 20.87 12.31
CA PRO A 172 2.55 20.29 13.47
C PRO A 172 1.87 21.31 14.40
N ASP A 173 2.40 22.53 14.46
CA ASP A 173 1.89 23.62 15.31
C ASP A 173 0.86 24.48 14.57
N GLN A 174 0.41 24.08 13.39
CA GLN A 174 -0.58 24.82 12.61
C GLN A 174 -1.96 24.76 13.25
N GLU A 175 -2.50 25.89 13.67
CA GLU A 175 -3.81 26.00 14.34
C GLU A 175 -4.99 26.18 13.37
N LYS A 176 -4.73 26.63 12.14
CA LYS A 176 -5.78 26.96 11.16
C LYS A 176 -5.63 26.17 9.87
N PRO A 177 -6.75 25.84 9.18
CA PRO A 177 -6.69 25.15 7.90
C PRO A 177 -5.88 25.96 6.87
N PRO A 178 -5.35 25.29 5.83
CA PRO A 178 -5.69 23.94 5.40
C PRO A 178 -4.85 22.84 6.07
N PHE A 179 -5.49 21.87 6.70
CA PHE A 179 -4.85 20.65 7.24
C PHE A 179 -4.75 19.52 6.20
N TRP A 180 -4.76 19.86 4.94
CA TRP A 180 -4.75 18.93 3.80
C TRP A 180 -3.93 19.48 2.65
N ILE A 181 -3.63 18.57 1.72
CA ILE A 181 -3.02 18.87 0.43
C ILE A 181 -3.74 18.11 -0.67
N HIS A 182 -3.76 18.68 -1.87
CA HIS A 182 -4.30 18.03 -3.05
C HIS A 182 -3.23 17.24 -3.80
N ASN A 183 -3.62 16.05 -4.25
CA ASN A 183 -2.90 15.25 -5.21
C ASN A 183 -3.79 15.09 -6.45
N PHE A 184 -3.69 16.03 -7.37
CA PHE A 184 -4.54 16.05 -8.56
C PHE A 184 -4.33 14.84 -9.47
N ALA A 185 -3.13 14.28 -9.50
CA ALA A 185 -2.81 13.10 -10.29
C ALA A 185 -3.56 11.83 -9.86
N MET A 186 -4.03 11.79 -8.61
CA MET A 186 -4.73 10.63 -8.04
C MET A 186 -6.17 10.95 -7.63
N ASN A 187 -6.72 12.10 -8.01
CA ASN A 187 -8.02 12.59 -7.51
C ASN A 187 -8.13 12.55 -5.97
N GLN A 188 -7.04 12.82 -5.28
CA GLN A 188 -6.88 12.60 -3.85
C GLN A 188 -6.77 13.92 -3.09
N ILE A 189 -7.42 13.99 -1.93
CA ILE A 189 -7.08 14.95 -0.87
C ILE A 189 -6.40 14.15 0.24
N TYR A 190 -5.16 14.50 0.56
CA TYR A 190 -4.47 13.92 1.71
C TYR A 190 -4.69 14.83 2.91
N MET A 191 -5.29 14.31 3.97
CA MET A 191 -5.61 15.03 5.19
C MET A 191 -4.73 14.57 6.35
N SER A 192 -4.27 15.50 7.17
CA SER A 192 -3.45 15.22 8.35
C SER A 192 -4.29 14.56 9.45
N SER A 193 -3.85 13.42 9.97
CA SER A 193 -4.46 12.83 11.17
C SER A 193 -4.00 13.53 12.47
N TYR A 194 -2.90 14.28 12.43
CA TYR A 194 -2.36 14.97 13.60
C TYR A 194 -3.18 16.20 14.03
N HIS A 195 -3.88 16.83 13.08
CA HIS A 195 -4.71 18.02 13.32
C HIS A 195 -6.19 17.68 13.44
N LEU A 196 -6.54 16.39 13.41
CA LEU A 196 -7.90 15.94 13.60
C LEU A 196 -8.24 16.06 15.10
N SER A 197 -9.07 17.03 15.44
CA SER A 197 -9.57 17.29 16.79
C SER A 197 -11.04 17.69 16.71
N GLU A 198 -11.74 17.66 17.82
CA GLU A 198 -13.17 18.03 17.88
C GLU A 198 -13.44 19.44 17.32
N GLU A 199 -12.51 20.38 17.54
CA GLU A 199 -12.60 21.76 17.03
C GLU A 199 -12.36 21.85 15.52
N ASN A 200 -11.51 20.99 14.97
CA ASN A 200 -11.07 21.03 13.58
C ASN A 200 -11.88 20.14 12.63
N ILE A 201 -12.60 19.14 13.15
CA ILE A 201 -13.34 18.15 12.34
C ILE A 201 -14.29 18.81 11.34
N LYS A 202 -14.97 19.91 11.73
CA LYS A 202 -15.85 20.66 10.85
C LYS A 202 -15.17 21.06 9.52
N TYR A 203 -13.92 21.51 9.56
CA TYR A 203 -13.18 21.90 8.36
C TYR A 203 -12.86 20.70 7.46
N TYR A 204 -12.63 19.51 8.05
CA TYR A 204 -12.43 18.27 7.30
C TYR A 204 -13.70 17.86 6.57
N ILE A 205 -14.85 17.92 7.23
CA ILE A 205 -16.15 17.56 6.67
C ILE A 205 -16.53 18.56 5.56
N GLU A 206 -16.45 19.86 5.83
CA GLU A 206 -16.68 20.90 4.81
C GLU A 206 -15.82 20.66 3.57
N LYS A 207 -14.53 20.36 3.75
CA LYS A 207 -13.63 20.08 2.63
C LYS A 207 -13.97 18.81 1.87
N MET A 208 -14.44 17.78 2.56
CA MET A 208 -14.90 16.54 1.91
C MET A 208 -16.18 16.75 1.10
N VAL A 209 -17.12 17.52 1.63
CA VAL A 209 -18.36 17.89 0.93
C VAL A 209 -18.07 18.74 -0.30
N GLU A 210 -17.28 19.84 -0.13
CA GLU A 210 -16.82 20.68 -1.24
C GLU A 210 -16.11 19.86 -2.33
N GLY A 211 -15.26 18.93 -1.90
CA GLY A 211 -14.49 18.04 -2.78
C GLY A 211 -15.33 16.97 -3.46
N ARG A 212 -16.60 16.78 -3.08
CA ARG A 212 -17.47 15.68 -3.54
C ARG A 212 -16.78 14.33 -3.40
N ILE A 213 -16.32 14.03 -2.20
CA ILE A 213 -15.55 12.82 -1.90
C ILE A 213 -16.48 11.60 -1.93
N THR A 214 -16.06 10.57 -2.66
CA THR A 214 -16.82 9.33 -2.81
C THR A 214 -16.45 8.29 -1.75
N TYR A 215 -15.15 8.24 -1.36
CA TYR A 215 -14.68 7.29 -0.35
C TYR A 215 -13.50 7.83 0.45
N ILE A 216 -13.32 7.27 1.63
CA ILE A 216 -12.25 7.62 2.58
C ILE A 216 -11.37 6.40 2.82
N VAL A 217 -10.07 6.61 2.82
CA VAL A 217 -9.06 5.64 3.25
C VAL A 217 -8.28 6.27 4.41
N GLY A 218 -8.12 5.57 5.51
CA GLY A 218 -7.40 6.15 6.65
C GLY A 218 -7.24 5.18 7.81
N TYR A 219 -6.68 5.69 8.89
CA TYR A 219 -6.64 4.94 10.13
C TYR A 219 -8.06 4.73 10.68
N PRO A 220 -8.40 3.53 11.16
CA PRO A 220 -9.73 3.27 11.73
C PRO A 220 -10.11 4.25 12.85
N SER A 221 -9.17 4.66 13.71
CA SER A 221 -9.36 5.66 14.74
C SER A 221 -9.81 7.01 14.19
N SER A 222 -9.12 7.52 13.15
CA SER A 222 -9.48 8.81 12.53
C SER A 222 -10.82 8.77 11.82
N ILE A 223 -11.15 7.65 11.16
CA ILE A 223 -12.46 7.48 10.52
C ILE A 223 -13.58 7.39 11.57
N ASN A 224 -13.33 6.69 12.68
CA ASN A 224 -14.29 6.60 13.79
C ASN A 224 -14.54 7.96 14.43
N GLU A 225 -13.52 8.77 14.61
CA GLU A 225 -13.63 10.13 15.18
C GLU A 225 -14.52 11.02 14.29
N LEU A 226 -14.27 11.03 12.97
CA LEU A 226 -15.11 11.73 12.01
C LEU A 226 -16.57 11.24 12.04
N ALA A 227 -16.79 9.93 12.00
CA ALA A 227 -18.11 9.33 12.01
C ALA A 227 -18.88 9.67 13.31
N THR A 228 -18.20 9.59 14.44
CA THR A 228 -18.79 9.92 15.74
C THR A 228 -19.21 11.38 15.81
N TRP A 229 -18.38 12.29 15.30
CA TRP A 229 -18.71 13.72 15.26
C TRP A 229 -19.92 14.00 14.36
N ILE A 230 -19.97 13.39 13.16
CA ILE A 230 -21.11 13.52 12.25
C ILE A 230 -22.40 13.07 12.94
N LEU A 231 -22.41 11.86 13.52
CA LEU A 231 -23.58 11.32 14.19
C LEU A 231 -24.06 12.16 15.38
N ARG A 232 -23.18 12.92 16.02
CA ARG A 232 -23.55 13.83 17.12
C ARG A 232 -24.10 15.18 16.66
N ASN A 233 -23.73 15.63 15.46
CA ASN A 233 -24.04 16.97 14.97
C ASN A 233 -25.07 17.00 13.82
N GLU A 234 -25.51 15.84 13.32
CA GLU A 234 -26.57 15.71 12.30
C GLU A 234 -27.99 15.56 12.92
N GLN A 235 -28.21 15.96 14.19
CA GLN A 235 -29.53 15.97 14.81
C GLN A 235 -30.29 17.28 14.57
#